data_dbc58ee84c7fff8ca3de4632efe24bbc
#
_entry.id   dbc58ee84c7fff8ca3de4632efe24bbc
#
_cell.length_a   1.000
_cell.length_b   1.000
_cell.length_c   1.000
_cell.angle_alpha   90.00
_cell.angle_beta   90.00
_cell.angle_gamma   90.00
#
_symmetry.space_group_name_H-M   'P 1'
#
loop_
_entity.id
_entity.type
_entity.pdbx_description
1 polymer ?
#
loop_
_entity_poly.entity_id
_entity_poly.type
_entity_poly.pdbx_seq_one_letter_code
_entity_poly.pdbx_strand_id
1 'polypeptide(L)'
;MTQSQSVDLNAIKRGTIKDLSNINLSGVNLSGAHLAEVNLSGANLSGANLSGANLSGAQLRANLRGADLSGANLQGADLRNADLRGAILINAELQEASFIGAFLTGATCGNLELSGVDFRGADLRGVNLSQGILCQADLRNTNLSGADLSQADLEEANLSGAILRGTNLERANLLCAIVEQTVFLGVILDGACLEGTTLGSNQLNF
;
A
#
# COMPACT_ATOMS: atom_id res chain seq x y z
N MET A 1 -31.72 6.45 25.25
CA MET A 1 -30.90 7.67 25.10
C MET A 1 -29.47 7.25 25.28
N THR A 2 -28.78 6.93 24.20
CA THR A 2 -27.37 6.57 24.20
C THR A 2 -26.56 7.85 24.33
N GLN A 3 -25.91 8.04 25.48
CA GLN A 3 -24.89 9.08 25.64
C GLN A 3 -23.85 8.87 24.53
N SER A 4 -23.74 9.80 23.58
CA SER A 4 -22.57 9.88 22.71
C SER A 4 -21.39 10.17 23.64
N GLN A 5 -20.63 9.13 24.01
CA GLN A 5 -19.34 9.34 24.66
C GLN A 5 -18.52 10.21 23.69
N SER A 6 -18.27 11.45 24.10
CA SER A 6 -17.34 12.31 23.37
C SER A 6 -15.98 11.61 23.39
N VAL A 7 -15.51 11.22 22.20
CA VAL A 7 -14.22 10.53 22.05
C VAL A 7 -13.13 11.50 22.54
N ASP A 8 -12.38 11.12 23.57
CA ASP A 8 -11.23 11.93 24.04
C ASP A 8 -10.09 11.83 23.03
N LEU A 9 -10.07 12.75 22.08
CA LEU A 9 -9.06 12.82 21.04
C LEU A 9 -7.64 13.01 21.62
N ASN A 10 -7.50 13.66 22.76
CA ASN A 10 -6.19 13.84 23.39
C ASN A 10 -5.68 12.50 23.96
N ALA A 11 -6.56 11.70 24.55
CA ALA A 11 -6.20 10.36 25.02
C ALA A 11 -5.82 9.44 23.84
N ILE A 12 -6.54 9.54 22.73
CA ILE A 12 -6.19 8.82 21.48
C ILE A 12 -4.82 9.27 20.99
N LYS A 13 -4.59 10.58 20.84
CA LYS A 13 -3.30 11.10 20.35
C LYS A 13 -2.11 10.67 21.20
N ARG A 14 -2.29 10.58 22.52
CA ARG A 14 -1.24 10.10 23.43
C ARG A 14 -1.07 8.56 23.40
N GLY A 15 -1.94 7.82 22.71
CA GLY A 15 -1.89 6.36 22.63
C GLY A 15 -2.24 5.65 23.95
N THR A 16 -2.98 6.32 24.84
CA THR A 16 -3.43 5.74 26.12
C THR A 16 -4.63 4.82 25.95
N ILE A 17 -5.36 4.93 24.82
CA ILE A 17 -6.45 4.04 24.44
C ILE A 17 -5.93 3.06 23.40
N LYS A 18 -5.87 1.78 23.71
CA LYS A 18 -5.32 0.77 22.82
C LYS A 18 -6.37 0.07 21.94
N ASP A 19 -7.61 0.05 22.35
CA ASP A 19 -8.70 -0.46 21.54
C ASP A 19 -9.58 0.66 21.01
N LEU A 20 -9.48 0.90 19.72
CA LEU A 20 -10.23 1.86 18.92
C LEU A 20 -10.98 1.13 17.80
N SER A 21 -11.27 -0.15 18.00
CA SER A 21 -11.97 -0.95 17.00
C SER A 21 -13.38 -0.39 16.74
N ASN A 22 -13.77 -0.41 15.45
CA ASN A 22 -15.08 0.05 14.97
C ASN A 22 -15.44 1.51 15.31
N ILE A 23 -14.48 2.32 15.77
CA ILE A 23 -14.71 3.74 16.09
C ILE A 23 -14.86 4.59 14.83
N ASN A 24 -15.64 5.66 14.90
CA ASN A 24 -15.69 6.65 13.83
C ASN A 24 -14.74 7.82 14.15
N LEU A 25 -13.66 7.93 13.37
CA LEU A 25 -12.63 8.96 13.40
C LEU A 25 -12.50 9.65 12.04
N SER A 26 -13.57 9.65 11.22
CA SER A 26 -13.52 10.27 9.89
C SER A 26 -13.22 11.77 9.99
N GLY A 27 -12.29 12.23 9.14
CA GLY A 27 -11.85 13.63 9.08
C GLY A 27 -11.12 14.15 10.31
N VAL A 28 -10.81 13.30 11.28
CA VAL A 28 -10.16 13.72 12.53
C VAL A 28 -8.68 14.02 12.31
N ASN A 29 -8.16 15.03 12.98
CA ASN A 29 -6.74 15.32 12.99
C ASN A 29 -6.01 14.50 14.07
N LEU A 30 -5.28 13.47 13.63
CA LEU A 30 -4.41 12.59 14.43
C LEU A 30 -2.93 12.73 14.00
N SER A 31 -2.56 13.87 13.40
CA SER A 31 -1.17 14.10 13.00
C SER A 31 -0.22 13.97 14.19
N GLY A 32 0.90 13.25 14.00
CA GLY A 32 1.90 12.96 15.01
C GLY A 32 1.41 12.13 16.21
N ALA A 33 0.23 11.51 16.12
CA ALA A 33 -0.32 10.71 17.21
C ALA A 33 0.51 9.46 17.51
N HIS A 34 0.56 9.05 18.79
CA HIS A 34 1.25 7.85 19.26
C HIS A 34 0.29 6.66 19.26
N LEU A 35 0.14 6.01 18.10
CA LEU A 35 -0.82 4.93 17.86
C LEU A 35 -0.16 3.55 17.64
N ALA A 36 1.08 3.37 18.13
CA ALA A 36 1.77 2.08 18.03
C ALA A 36 0.97 0.97 18.72
N GLU A 37 0.83 -0.18 18.01
CA GLU A 37 0.13 -1.39 18.48
C GLU A 37 -1.37 -1.17 18.80
N VAL A 38 -1.96 -0.06 18.35
CA VAL A 38 -3.39 0.23 18.57
C VAL A 38 -4.24 -0.67 17.68
N ASN A 39 -5.35 -1.19 18.23
CA ASN A 39 -6.37 -1.87 17.45
C ASN A 39 -7.35 -0.85 16.84
N LEU A 40 -7.26 -0.65 15.54
CA LEU A 40 -8.16 0.19 14.72
C LEU A 40 -9.00 -0.68 13.74
N SER A 41 -9.11 -1.98 14.00
CA SER A 41 -9.86 -2.87 13.12
C SER A 41 -11.32 -2.43 12.98
N GLY A 42 -11.78 -2.30 11.74
CA GLY A 42 -13.14 -1.82 11.43
C GLY A 42 -13.38 -0.33 11.69
N ALA A 43 -12.37 0.43 12.13
CA ALA A 43 -12.52 1.86 12.33
C ALA A 43 -12.77 2.61 11.03
N ASN A 44 -13.50 3.72 11.12
CA ASN A 44 -13.65 4.65 10.01
C ASN A 44 -12.68 5.83 10.20
N LEU A 45 -11.60 5.84 9.42
CA LEU A 45 -10.56 6.87 9.36
C LEU A 45 -10.61 7.63 8.03
N SER A 46 -11.73 7.59 7.30
CA SER A 46 -11.83 8.25 6.00
C SER A 46 -11.55 9.75 6.11
N GLY A 47 -10.64 10.25 5.27
CA GLY A 47 -10.20 11.66 5.29
C GLY A 47 -9.49 12.09 6.57
N ALA A 48 -9.12 11.18 7.47
CA ALA A 48 -8.38 11.54 8.68
C ALA A 48 -6.95 11.99 8.32
N ASN A 49 -6.43 12.94 9.09
CA ASN A 49 -5.03 13.33 9.02
C ASN A 49 -4.23 12.50 10.03
N LEU A 50 -3.43 11.57 9.53
CA LEU A 50 -2.52 10.69 10.27
C LEU A 50 -1.05 11.00 9.93
N SER A 51 -0.77 12.18 9.33
CA SER A 51 0.58 12.55 8.92
C SER A 51 1.56 12.51 10.10
N GLY A 52 2.70 11.84 9.90
CA GLY A 52 3.72 11.65 10.93
C GLY A 52 3.27 10.85 12.15
N ALA A 53 2.10 10.21 12.14
CA ALA A 53 1.67 9.38 13.26
C ALA A 53 2.52 8.11 13.38
N ASN A 54 2.77 7.67 14.61
CA ASN A 54 3.36 6.36 14.86
C ASN A 54 2.25 5.30 14.94
N LEU A 55 2.13 4.50 13.90
CA LEU A 55 1.19 3.39 13.73
C LEU A 55 1.92 2.02 13.67
N SER A 56 3.17 1.96 14.16
CA SER A 56 3.95 0.72 14.10
C SER A 56 3.23 -0.43 14.81
N GLY A 57 3.13 -1.58 14.15
CA GLY A 57 2.44 -2.75 14.65
C GLY A 57 0.91 -2.59 14.83
N ALA A 58 0.32 -1.48 14.39
CA ALA A 58 -1.12 -1.24 14.55
C ALA A 58 -1.97 -2.21 13.70
N GLN A 59 -3.16 -2.56 14.19
CA GLN A 59 -4.16 -3.31 13.45
C GLN A 59 -5.04 -2.33 12.68
N LEU A 60 -4.76 -2.17 11.37
CA LEU A 60 -5.35 -1.16 10.49
C LEU A 60 -6.28 -1.75 9.43
N ARG A 61 -6.99 -2.83 9.71
CA ARG A 61 -8.04 -3.36 8.82
C ARG A 61 -9.26 -2.43 8.85
N ALA A 62 -9.08 -1.23 8.31
CA ALA A 62 -9.95 -0.07 8.53
C ALA A 62 -10.32 0.61 7.21
N ASN A 63 -11.28 1.54 7.27
CA ASN A 63 -11.56 2.46 6.19
C ASN A 63 -10.63 3.68 6.30
N LEU A 64 -9.63 3.75 5.42
CA LEU A 64 -8.61 4.81 5.32
C LEU A 64 -8.76 5.63 4.03
N ARG A 65 -9.94 5.63 3.41
CA ARG A 65 -10.17 6.35 2.15
C ARG A 65 -9.81 7.82 2.26
N GLY A 66 -8.91 8.29 1.37
CA GLY A 66 -8.47 9.67 1.34
C GLY A 66 -7.78 10.13 2.63
N ALA A 67 -7.34 9.22 3.50
CA ALA A 67 -6.55 9.57 4.67
C ALA A 67 -5.16 10.07 4.28
N ASP A 68 -4.63 11.02 5.02
CA ASP A 68 -3.25 11.47 4.91
C ASP A 68 -2.37 10.69 5.89
N LEU A 69 -1.55 9.79 5.34
CA LEU A 69 -0.57 8.97 6.05
C LEU A 69 0.87 9.43 5.73
N SER A 70 1.04 10.65 5.21
CA SER A 70 2.35 11.18 4.83
C SER A 70 3.32 11.15 6.01
N GLY A 71 4.48 10.51 5.83
CA GLY A 71 5.51 10.36 6.87
C GLY A 71 5.07 9.55 8.09
N ALA A 72 3.95 8.83 8.03
CA ALA A 72 3.54 7.96 9.12
C ALA A 72 4.46 6.74 9.23
N ASN A 73 4.75 6.30 10.46
CA ASN A 73 5.40 5.03 10.69
C ASN A 73 4.35 3.91 10.74
N LEU A 74 4.34 3.06 9.72
CA LEU A 74 3.46 1.91 9.55
C LEU A 74 4.25 0.57 9.62
N GLN A 75 5.46 0.60 10.14
CA GLN A 75 6.31 -0.59 10.22
C GLN A 75 5.58 -1.74 10.95
N GLY A 76 5.50 -2.91 10.31
CA GLY A 76 4.81 -4.08 10.84
C GLY A 76 3.29 -3.93 10.99
N ALA A 77 2.67 -2.86 10.46
CA ALA A 77 1.23 -2.66 10.56
C ALA A 77 0.43 -3.70 9.74
N ASP A 78 -0.72 -4.11 10.27
CA ASP A 78 -1.66 -5.01 9.61
C ASP A 78 -2.72 -4.21 8.84
N LEU A 79 -2.49 -3.98 7.55
CA LEU A 79 -3.40 -3.29 6.62
C LEU A 79 -4.20 -4.27 5.75
N ARG A 80 -4.30 -5.53 6.13
CA ARG A 80 -5.00 -6.54 5.33
C ARG A 80 -6.47 -6.16 5.14
N ASN A 81 -6.91 -6.18 3.88
CA ASN A 81 -8.25 -5.78 3.45
C ASN A 81 -8.63 -4.33 3.82
N ALA A 82 -7.68 -3.46 4.16
CA ALA A 82 -7.93 -2.05 4.41
C ALA A 82 -8.35 -1.32 3.13
N ASP A 83 -9.19 -0.32 3.28
CA ASP A 83 -9.59 0.55 2.17
C ASP A 83 -8.78 1.85 2.19
N LEU A 84 -7.71 1.89 1.38
CA LEU A 84 -6.78 3.03 1.25
C LEU A 84 -7.01 3.81 -0.05
N ARG A 85 -8.17 3.67 -0.69
CA ARG A 85 -8.42 4.36 -1.96
C ARG A 85 -8.27 5.86 -1.84
N GLY A 86 -7.39 6.44 -2.69
CA GLY A 86 -7.06 7.85 -2.66
C GLY A 86 -6.29 8.32 -1.43
N ALA A 87 -5.75 7.42 -0.60
CA ALA A 87 -4.90 7.78 0.53
C ALA A 87 -3.54 8.31 0.06
N ILE A 88 -2.88 9.11 0.90
CA ILE A 88 -1.55 9.66 0.65
C ILE A 88 -0.57 8.97 1.58
N LEU A 89 0.43 8.27 1.02
CA LEU A 89 1.46 7.54 1.76
C LEU A 89 2.87 8.10 1.53
N ILE A 90 3.00 9.30 1.02
CA ILE A 90 4.31 9.91 0.71
C ILE A 90 5.22 9.87 1.94
N ASN A 91 6.45 9.33 1.78
CA ASN A 91 7.43 9.17 2.86
C ASN A 91 6.96 8.33 4.07
N ALA A 92 5.93 7.50 3.93
CA ALA A 92 5.55 6.57 4.98
C ALA A 92 6.58 5.45 5.12
N GLU A 93 6.81 4.99 6.35
CA GLU A 93 7.67 3.84 6.64
C GLU A 93 6.80 2.58 6.67
N LEU A 94 7.05 1.63 5.75
CA LEU A 94 6.15 0.50 5.46
C LEU A 94 6.82 -0.87 5.61
N GLN A 95 8.05 -0.93 6.12
CA GLN A 95 8.79 -2.18 6.29
C GLN A 95 7.95 -3.17 7.11
N GLU A 96 7.89 -4.41 6.64
CA GLU A 96 7.13 -5.50 7.27
C GLU A 96 5.61 -5.26 7.35
N ALA A 97 5.07 -4.20 6.75
CA ALA A 97 3.62 -3.98 6.68
C ALA A 97 2.95 -5.01 5.76
N SER A 98 1.71 -5.40 6.08
CA SER A 98 0.93 -6.32 5.26
C SER A 98 -0.26 -5.61 4.61
N PHE A 99 -0.27 -5.60 3.27
CA PHE A 99 -1.36 -5.07 2.43
C PHE A 99 -2.18 -6.16 1.73
N ILE A 100 -2.15 -7.40 2.24
CA ILE A 100 -2.87 -8.51 1.60
C ILE A 100 -4.34 -8.15 1.39
N GLY A 101 -4.80 -8.19 0.14
CA GLY A 101 -6.18 -7.88 -0.23
C GLY A 101 -6.60 -6.42 -0.01
N ALA A 102 -5.69 -5.51 0.30
CA ALA A 102 -6.00 -4.09 0.50
C ALA A 102 -6.40 -3.39 -0.82
N PHE A 103 -7.17 -2.31 -0.71
CA PHE A 103 -7.62 -1.50 -1.84
C PHE A 103 -6.85 -0.17 -1.85
N LEU A 104 -5.96 0.03 -2.82
CA LEU A 104 -5.13 1.23 -2.94
C LEU A 104 -5.41 2.03 -4.23
N THR A 105 -6.51 1.77 -4.92
CA THR A 105 -6.82 2.46 -6.18
C THR A 105 -6.68 3.98 -6.04
N GLY A 106 -5.81 4.58 -6.86
CA GLY A 106 -5.55 6.02 -6.85
C GLY A 106 -4.83 6.54 -5.60
N ALA A 107 -4.24 5.66 -4.77
CA ALA A 107 -3.36 6.09 -3.69
C ALA A 107 -2.05 6.68 -4.24
N THR A 108 -1.46 7.61 -3.49
CA THR A 108 -0.18 8.24 -3.83
C THR A 108 0.94 7.60 -3.03
N CYS A 109 1.79 6.81 -3.72
CA CYS A 109 2.83 5.96 -3.13
C CYS A 109 4.19 6.12 -3.84
N GLY A 110 4.44 7.27 -4.51
CA GLY A 110 5.70 7.47 -5.23
C GLY A 110 6.92 7.52 -4.31
N ASN A 111 8.07 7.02 -4.80
CA ASN A 111 9.36 7.01 -4.10
C ASN A 111 9.35 6.28 -2.74
N LEU A 112 8.47 5.30 -2.53
CA LEU A 112 8.43 4.55 -1.28
C LEU A 112 9.42 3.40 -1.26
N GLU A 113 9.95 3.11 -0.05
CA GLU A 113 10.68 1.90 0.27
C GLU A 113 9.67 0.80 0.62
N LEU A 114 9.50 -0.18 -0.27
CA LEU A 114 8.52 -1.26 -0.21
C LEU A 114 9.17 -2.64 -0.33
N SER A 115 10.49 -2.74 -0.09
CA SER A 115 11.20 -4.01 -0.20
C SER A 115 10.59 -5.07 0.72
N GLY A 116 10.30 -6.23 0.17
CA GLY A 116 9.72 -7.36 0.90
C GLY A 116 8.29 -7.15 1.41
N VAL A 117 7.61 -6.06 1.07
CA VAL A 117 6.23 -5.80 1.50
C VAL A 117 5.27 -6.79 0.83
N ASP A 118 4.27 -7.24 1.59
CA ASP A 118 3.27 -8.22 1.14
C ASP A 118 2.01 -7.54 0.60
N PHE A 119 1.88 -7.52 -0.73
CA PHE A 119 0.72 -6.99 -1.47
C PHE A 119 -0.18 -8.07 -2.07
N ARG A 120 -0.06 -9.32 -1.68
CA ARG A 120 -0.82 -10.42 -2.31
C ARG A 120 -2.31 -10.12 -2.43
N GLY A 121 -2.82 -10.22 -3.66
CA GLY A 121 -4.23 -10.00 -3.95
C GLY A 121 -4.73 -8.56 -3.77
N ALA A 122 -3.84 -7.59 -3.55
CA ALA A 122 -4.22 -6.19 -3.41
C ALA A 122 -4.73 -5.59 -4.73
N ASP A 123 -5.59 -4.59 -4.63
CA ASP A 123 -6.04 -3.77 -5.75
C ASP A 123 -5.21 -2.48 -5.82
N LEU A 124 -4.23 -2.48 -6.72
CA LEU A 124 -3.28 -1.39 -6.95
C LEU A 124 -3.58 -0.64 -8.26
N ARG A 125 -4.82 -0.70 -8.76
CA ARG A 125 -5.17 -0.05 -10.03
C ARG A 125 -4.95 1.45 -10.00
N GLY A 126 -4.24 1.96 -11.02
CA GLY A 126 -3.94 3.38 -11.17
C GLY A 126 -3.13 3.99 -10.02
N VAL A 127 -2.46 3.17 -9.21
CA VAL A 127 -1.58 3.66 -8.15
C VAL A 127 -0.32 4.26 -8.78
N ASN A 128 0.21 5.30 -8.15
CA ASN A 128 1.54 5.81 -8.49
C ASN A 128 2.58 5.15 -7.55
N LEU A 129 3.41 4.30 -8.12
CA LEU A 129 4.57 3.63 -7.50
C LEU A 129 5.87 3.96 -8.24
N SER A 130 5.86 5.06 -9.00
CA SER A 130 7.05 5.47 -9.76
C SER A 130 8.24 5.70 -8.83
N GLN A 131 9.43 5.23 -9.27
CA GLN A 131 10.68 5.30 -8.52
C GLN A 131 10.64 4.60 -7.14
N GLY A 132 9.61 3.79 -6.88
CA GLY A 132 9.51 2.99 -5.66
C GLY A 132 10.53 1.84 -5.65
N ILE A 133 10.98 1.45 -4.46
CA ILE A 133 11.86 0.29 -4.26
C ILE A 133 10.97 -0.87 -3.80
N LEU A 134 10.71 -1.82 -4.70
CA LEU A 134 9.86 -3.00 -4.48
C LEU A 134 10.67 -4.31 -4.58
N CYS A 135 11.97 -4.24 -4.30
CA CYS A 135 12.83 -5.42 -4.33
C CYS A 135 12.24 -6.52 -3.44
N GLN A 136 12.15 -7.74 -3.98
CA GLN A 136 11.61 -8.90 -3.27
C GLN A 136 10.16 -8.74 -2.74
N ALA A 137 9.42 -7.72 -3.17
CA ALA A 137 8.02 -7.55 -2.79
C ALA A 137 7.15 -8.72 -3.30
N ASP A 138 6.16 -9.11 -2.51
CA ASP A 138 5.19 -10.14 -2.90
C ASP A 138 3.95 -9.49 -3.54
N LEU A 139 3.94 -9.44 -4.86
CA LEU A 139 2.89 -8.86 -5.70
C LEU A 139 1.99 -9.94 -6.33
N ARG A 140 1.98 -11.16 -5.79
CA ARG A 140 1.20 -12.27 -6.36
C ARG A 140 -0.29 -11.96 -6.39
N ASN A 141 -0.91 -12.22 -7.56
CA ASN A 141 -2.34 -12.01 -7.79
C ASN A 141 -2.81 -10.56 -7.56
N THR A 142 -1.92 -9.56 -7.60
CA THR A 142 -2.29 -8.14 -7.52
C THR A 142 -2.94 -7.66 -8.81
N ASN A 143 -3.78 -6.64 -8.72
CA ASN A 143 -4.25 -5.92 -9.89
C ASN A 143 -3.54 -4.56 -9.99
N LEU A 144 -2.59 -4.47 -10.92
CA LEU A 144 -1.77 -3.27 -11.19
C LEU A 144 -2.22 -2.54 -12.47
N SER A 145 -3.43 -2.83 -12.97
CA SER A 145 -3.90 -2.23 -14.24
C SER A 145 -3.85 -0.70 -14.20
N GLY A 146 -3.17 -0.11 -15.17
CA GLY A 146 -2.98 1.35 -15.29
C GLY A 146 -2.12 1.98 -14.20
N ALA A 147 -1.41 1.19 -13.39
CA ALA A 147 -0.46 1.70 -12.40
C ALA A 147 0.77 2.32 -13.08
N ASP A 148 1.39 3.28 -12.42
CA ASP A 148 2.69 3.82 -12.81
C ASP A 148 3.79 3.22 -11.94
N LEU A 149 4.61 2.37 -12.54
CA LEU A 149 5.81 1.74 -11.97
C LEU A 149 7.06 2.20 -12.73
N SER A 150 7.00 3.35 -13.41
CA SER A 150 8.16 3.87 -14.14
C SER A 150 9.34 4.07 -13.21
N GLN A 151 10.53 3.61 -13.65
CA GLN A 151 11.77 3.67 -12.89
C GLN A 151 11.71 2.96 -11.51
N ALA A 152 10.69 2.14 -11.25
CA ALA A 152 10.61 1.36 -10.02
C ALA A 152 11.65 0.22 -10.03
N ASP A 153 12.12 -0.15 -8.85
CA ASP A 153 12.98 -1.30 -8.66
C ASP A 153 12.15 -2.50 -8.17
N LEU A 154 11.98 -3.48 -9.05
CA LEU A 154 11.23 -4.72 -8.86
C LEU A 154 12.16 -5.95 -8.87
N GLU A 155 13.46 -5.75 -8.57
CA GLU A 155 14.42 -6.85 -8.53
C GLU A 155 13.93 -7.97 -7.61
N GLU A 156 13.93 -9.21 -8.12
CA GLU A 156 13.45 -10.40 -7.40
C GLU A 156 12.00 -10.32 -6.89
N ALA A 157 11.20 -9.33 -7.29
CA ALA A 157 9.79 -9.26 -6.90
C ALA A 157 8.99 -10.42 -7.49
N ASN A 158 7.96 -10.89 -6.76
CA ASN A 158 7.09 -11.94 -7.24
C ASN A 158 5.76 -11.37 -7.78
N LEU A 159 5.62 -11.34 -9.09
CA LEU A 159 4.44 -10.86 -9.83
C LEU A 159 3.55 -12.00 -10.33
N SER A 160 3.75 -13.24 -9.86
CA SER A 160 3.00 -14.40 -10.37
C SER A 160 1.49 -14.17 -10.27
N GLY A 161 0.78 -14.35 -11.39
CA GLY A 161 -0.66 -14.13 -11.50
C GLY A 161 -1.11 -12.67 -11.42
N ALA A 162 -0.19 -11.70 -11.37
CA ALA A 162 -0.54 -10.28 -11.35
C ALA A 162 -1.14 -9.81 -12.69
N ILE A 163 -1.98 -8.79 -12.65
CA ILE A 163 -2.60 -8.16 -13.83
C ILE A 163 -1.95 -6.80 -14.05
N LEU A 164 -1.15 -6.67 -15.13
CA LEU A 164 -0.40 -5.47 -15.50
C LEU A 164 -1.01 -4.73 -16.72
N ARG A 165 -2.31 -4.81 -16.93
CA ARG A 165 -2.93 -4.19 -18.11
C ARG A 165 -2.70 -2.68 -18.15
N GLY A 166 -2.02 -2.19 -19.20
CA GLY A 166 -1.74 -0.77 -19.37
C GLY A 166 -0.84 -0.17 -18.29
N THR A 167 -0.11 -1.01 -17.55
CA THR A 167 0.87 -0.56 -16.54
C THR A 167 2.06 0.09 -17.21
N ASN A 168 2.52 1.20 -16.68
CA ASN A 168 3.77 1.84 -17.10
C ASN A 168 4.95 1.25 -16.30
N LEU A 169 5.83 0.52 -16.99
CA LEU A 169 7.10 -0.03 -16.48
C LEU A 169 8.31 0.61 -17.19
N GLU A 170 8.15 1.82 -17.75
CA GLU A 170 9.26 2.51 -18.40
C GLU A 170 10.48 2.59 -17.47
N ARG A 171 11.62 2.04 -17.93
CA ARG A 171 12.89 2.00 -17.19
C ARG A 171 12.83 1.30 -15.81
N ALA A 172 11.82 0.49 -15.57
CA ALA A 172 11.76 -0.31 -14.35
C ALA A 172 12.82 -1.42 -14.37
N ASN A 173 13.35 -1.76 -13.18
CA ASN A 173 14.22 -2.90 -13.00
C ASN A 173 13.40 -4.13 -12.58
N LEU A 174 13.28 -5.13 -13.46
CA LEU A 174 12.64 -6.42 -13.17
C LEU A 174 13.67 -7.56 -13.15
N LEU A 175 14.95 -7.27 -12.85
CA LEU A 175 16.00 -8.29 -12.79
C LEU A 175 15.53 -9.45 -11.89
N CYS A 176 15.56 -10.66 -12.45
CA CYS A 176 15.15 -11.90 -11.75
C CYS A 176 13.73 -11.89 -11.17
N ALA A 177 12.86 -10.97 -11.57
CA ALA A 177 11.47 -10.96 -11.12
C ALA A 177 10.72 -12.21 -11.62
N ILE A 178 9.85 -12.76 -10.76
CA ILE A 178 9.01 -13.92 -11.10
C ILE A 178 7.70 -13.41 -11.71
N VAL A 179 7.45 -13.74 -12.97
CA VAL A 179 6.31 -13.23 -13.74
C VAL A 179 5.44 -14.37 -14.32
N GLU A 180 5.37 -15.49 -13.62
CA GLU A 180 4.56 -16.62 -14.04
C GLU A 180 3.08 -16.28 -14.07
N GLN A 181 2.38 -16.60 -15.17
CA GLN A 181 0.94 -16.30 -15.35
C GLN A 181 0.57 -14.83 -15.23
N THR A 182 1.55 -13.91 -15.29
CA THR A 182 1.31 -12.45 -15.27
C THR A 182 0.69 -12.00 -16.59
N VAL A 183 -0.28 -11.09 -16.52
CA VAL A 183 -0.96 -10.52 -17.69
C VAL A 183 -0.31 -9.21 -18.10
N PHE A 184 0.40 -9.19 -19.24
CA PHE A 184 1.15 -8.03 -19.78
C PHE A 184 0.42 -7.25 -20.89
N LEU A 185 -0.88 -7.24 -20.96
CA LEU A 185 -1.61 -6.60 -22.04
C LEU A 185 -1.45 -5.07 -22.03
N GLY A 186 -0.82 -4.50 -23.08
CA GLY A 186 -0.65 -3.06 -23.24
C GLY A 186 0.30 -2.42 -22.22
N VAL A 187 1.24 -3.18 -21.70
CA VAL A 187 2.28 -2.67 -20.77
C VAL A 187 3.32 -1.86 -21.53
N ILE A 188 3.77 -0.74 -20.95
CA ILE A 188 4.88 0.06 -21.45
C ILE A 188 6.16 -0.47 -20.80
N LEU A 189 7.12 -0.97 -21.60
CA LEU A 189 8.39 -1.58 -21.16
C LEU A 189 9.63 -0.84 -21.69
N ASP A 190 9.49 0.37 -22.20
CA ASP A 190 10.59 1.12 -22.79
C ASP A 190 11.75 1.26 -21.80
N GLY A 191 12.90 0.65 -22.14
CA GLY A 191 14.10 0.69 -21.30
C GLY A 191 14.02 -0.14 -20.01
N ALA A 192 12.99 -0.97 -19.82
CA ALA A 192 12.91 -1.86 -18.66
C ALA A 192 13.96 -2.97 -18.73
N CYS A 193 14.54 -3.35 -17.58
CA CYS A 193 15.40 -4.52 -17.45
C CYS A 193 14.55 -5.76 -17.17
N LEU A 194 14.61 -6.76 -18.05
CA LEU A 194 13.88 -8.04 -17.94
C LEU A 194 14.82 -9.23 -17.79
N GLU A 195 16.09 -8.99 -17.52
CA GLU A 195 17.09 -10.06 -17.40
C GLU A 195 16.73 -11.00 -16.24
N GLY A 196 16.86 -12.31 -16.50
CA GLY A 196 16.56 -13.34 -15.49
C GLY A 196 15.09 -13.52 -15.14
N THR A 197 14.17 -12.76 -15.77
CA THR A 197 12.73 -13.00 -15.57
C THR A 197 12.28 -14.33 -16.14
N THR A 198 11.22 -14.92 -15.57
CA THR A 198 10.64 -16.20 -16.07
C THR A 198 9.72 -16.01 -17.29
N LEU A 199 9.89 -14.91 -18.05
CA LEU A 199 9.11 -14.65 -19.26
C LEU A 199 9.31 -15.75 -20.29
N GLY A 200 8.30 -16.59 -20.47
CA GLY A 200 8.24 -17.48 -21.62
C GLY A 200 8.05 -16.67 -22.91
N SER A 201 8.67 -17.12 -24.01
CA SER A 201 8.64 -16.48 -25.34
C SER A 201 7.23 -16.20 -25.91
N ASN A 202 6.16 -16.64 -25.26
CA ASN A 202 4.76 -16.45 -25.66
C ASN A 202 3.96 -15.49 -24.76
N GLN A 203 4.56 -14.85 -23.76
CA GLN A 203 3.83 -14.00 -22.79
C GLN A 203 3.85 -12.50 -23.13
N LEU A 204 4.74 -12.09 -24.03
CA LEU A 204 4.80 -10.70 -24.52
C LEU A 204 3.87 -10.52 -25.73
N ASN A 205 2.57 -10.56 -25.52
CA ASN A 205 1.60 -10.05 -26.49
C ASN A 205 1.47 -8.53 -26.26
N PHE A 206 2.31 -7.79 -26.98
CA PHE A 206 2.23 -6.32 -27.11
C PHE A 206 1.03 -5.89 -27.92
#